data_af9b15ae24bc2712218b00cb8b7ea610
#
_entry.id   af9b15ae24bc2712218b00cb8b7ea610
#
_cell.length_a   1.000
_cell.length_b   1.000
_cell.length_c   1.000
_cell.angle_alpha   90.00
_cell.angle_beta   90.00
_cell.angle_gamma   90.00
#
_symmetry.space_group_name_H-M   'P 1'
#
loop_
_entity.id
_entity.type
_entity.pdbx_description
1 polymer ?
#
loop_
_entity_poly.entity_id
_entity_poly.type
_entity_poly.pdbx_seq_one_letter_code
_entity_poly.pdbx_strand_id
1 'polypeptide(L)'
;MVARTEQYIQVLGKICAPFGKVCSIVQAKFDLYGTDFMSKSLTFSWDWLGSSAYHRTNLENYHRIFGTLSSLIDEGKLVPNLTRRLKLNLAGLKQAHQLLESGATVGKIALGVNEPGEGAPFT
;
A
#
# COMPACT_ATOMS: atom_id res chain seq x y z
N MET A 1 -9.74 1.17 3.00
CA MET A 1 -8.59 0.27 3.22
C MET A 1 -7.68 0.84 4.29
N VAL A 2 -7.16 0.05 5.19
CA VAL A 2 -6.42 0.48 6.39
C VAL A 2 -5.10 -0.26 6.52
N ALA A 3 -4.05 0.45 6.98
CA ALA A 3 -2.73 -0.13 7.26
C ALA A 3 -2.36 -0.11 8.76
N ARG A 4 -3.11 0.61 9.59
CA ARG A 4 -2.93 0.68 11.05
C ARG A 4 -4.21 0.24 11.77
N THR A 5 -4.59 -1.01 11.57
CA THR A 5 -5.90 -1.56 11.96
C THR A 5 -6.18 -1.42 13.46
N GLU A 6 -5.22 -1.75 14.33
CA GLU A 6 -5.37 -1.64 15.78
C GLU A 6 -5.77 -0.23 16.24
N GLN A 7 -5.19 0.79 15.61
CA GLN A 7 -5.42 2.19 16.00
C GLN A 7 -6.78 2.70 15.54
N TYR A 8 -7.29 2.18 14.42
CA TYR A 8 -8.47 2.74 13.76
C TYR A 8 -9.72 1.88 13.85
N ILE A 9 -9.64 0.64 14.33
CA ILE A 9 -10.78 -0.29 14.29
C ILE A 9 -12.04 0.28 14.97
N GLN A 10 -11.89 0.97 16.10
CA GLN A 10 -13.00 1.59 16.82
C GLN A 10 -13.61 2.77 16.03
N VAL A 11 -12.75 3.58 15.41
CA VAL A 11 -13.16 4.72 14.59
C VAL A 11 -13.86 4.23 13.32
N LEU A 12 -13.35 3.16 12.72
CA LEU A 12 -13.93 2.56 11.51
C LEU A 12 -15.36 2.08 11.73
N GLY A 13 -15.64 1.46 12.88
CA GLY A 13 -17.01 1.09 13.26
C GLY A 13 -17.96 2.30 13.28
N LYS A 14 -17.49 3.45 13.79
CA LYS A 14 -18.28 4.67 13.89
C LYS A 14 -18.54 5.35 12.54
N ILE A 15 -17.51 5.48 11.71
CA ILE A 15 -17.58 6.25 10.45
C ILE A 15 -18.19 5.47 9.28
N CYS A 16 -18.12 4.14 9.29
CA CYS A 16 -18.72 3.33 8.24
C CYS A 16 -20.24 3.37 8.30
N ALA A 17 -20.87 3.51 7.15
CA ALA A 17 -22.32 3.34 7.02
C ALA A 17 -22.74 1.88 7.29
N PRO A 18 -23.99 1.62 7.69
CA PRO A 18 -24.52 0.25 7.78
C PRO A 18 -24.27 -0.55 6.50
N PHE A 19 -23.94 -1.84 6.65
CA PHE A 19 -23.55 -2.76 5.57
C PHE A 19 -22.25 -2.41 4.86
N GLY A 20 -21.48 -1.46 5.41
CA GLY A 20 -20.19 -1.05 4.88
C GLY A 20 -19.13 -2.15 4.97
N LYS A 21 -18.02 -1.95 4.25
CA LYS A 21 -16.90 -2.89 4.20
C LYS A 21 -15.63 -2.23 4.66
N VAL A 22 -14.89 -2.91 5.53
CA VAL A 22 -13.55 -2.53 5.98
C VAL A 22 -12.56 -3.57 5.50
N CYS A 23 -11.51 -3.12 4.82
CA CYS A 23 -10.43 -3.98 4.36
C CYS A 23 -9.12 -3.54 4.99
N SER A 24 -8.37 -4.46 5.60
CA SER A 24 -7.05 -4.22 6.14
C SER A 24 -5.98 -4.96 5.35
N ILE A 25 -4.85 -4.29 5.12
CA ILE A 25 -3.68 -4.82 4.40
C ILE A 25 -2.52 -5.19 5.34
N VAL A 26 -2.65 -4.91 6.63
CA VAL A 26 -1.63 -5.23 7.64
C VAL A 26 -2.27 -6.04 8.75
N GLN A 27 -1.68 -7.19 9.03
CA GLN A 27 -2.11 -8.04 10.13
C GLN A 27 -2.01 -7.29 11.46
N ALA A 28 -3.07 -7.36 12.25
CA ALA A 28 -3.17 -6.72 13.54
C ALA A 28 -4.01 -7.56 14.50
N LYS A 29 -3.77 -7.37 15.80
CA LYS A 29 -4.55 -8.00 16.86
C LYS A 29 -5.58 -6.99 17.36
N PHE A 30 -6.86 -7.28 17.23
CA PHE A 30 -7.94 -6.42 17.71
C PHE A 30 -9.20 -7.24 18.02
N ASP A 31 -10.13 -6.61 18.74
CA ASP A 31 -11.43 -7.18 19.07
C ASP A 31 -12.54 -6.30 18.45
N LEU A 32 -13.55 -6.95 17.89
CA LEU A 32 -14.74 -6.29 17.36
C LEU A 32 -15.88 -6.24 18.39
N TYR A 33 -15.73 -6.90 19.53
CA TYR A 33 -16.71 -6.87 20.59
C TYR A 33 -16.89 -5.44 21.14
N GLY A 34 -18.12 -5.03 21.34
CA GLY A 34 -18.44 -3.68 21.83
C GLY A 34 -18.23 -2.56 20.82
N THR A 35 -17.91 -2.88 19.56
CA THR A 35 -17.86 -1.90 18.47
C THR A 35 -19.16 -1.85 17.68
N ASP A 36 -19.32 -0.85 16.82
CA ASP A 36 -20.48 -0.74 15.94
C ASP A 36 -20.49 -1.74 14.76
N PHE A 37 -19.51 -2.63 14.68
CA PHE A 37 -19.44 -3.60 13.58
C PHE A 37 -20.66 -4.51 13.52
N MET A 38 -21.09 -5.05 14.65
CA MET A 38 -22.27 -5.91 14.71
C MET A 38 -23.55 -5.13 14.44
N SER A 39 -23.75 -4.01 15.12
CA SER A 39 -25.00 -3.22 15.01
C SER A 39 -25.24 -2.66 13.62
N LYS A 40 -24.16 -2.39 12.86
CA LYS A 40 -24.22 -1.92 11.48
C LYS A 40 -24.05 -3.02 10.44
N SER A 41 -23.93 -4.29 10.84
CA SER A 41 -23.67 -5.42 9.92
C SER A 41 -22.46 -5.16 9.01
N LEU A 42 -21.37 -4.66 9.57
CA LEU A 42 -20.16 -4.35 8.79
C LEU A 42 -19.42 -5.64 8.45
N THR A 43 -18.83 -5.65 7.26
CA THR A 43 -17.91 -6.71 6.84
C THR A 43 -16.47 -6.29 7.10
N PHE A 44 -15.67 -7.17 7.72
CA PHE A 44 -14.22 -7.01 7.80
C PHE A 44 -13.53 -8.07 6.94
N SER A 45 -12.53 -7.66 6.17
CA SER A 45 -11.71 -8.56 5.37
C SER A 45 -10.23 -8.20 5.46
N TRP A 46 -9.40 -9.22 5.32
CA TRP A 46 -7.98 -9.05 5.05
C TRP A 46 -7.74 -9.04 3.55
N ASP A 47 -6.84 -8.19 3.11
CA ASP A 47 -6.29 -8.20 1.75
C ASP A 47 -4.78 -8.27 1.84
N TRP A 48 -4.22 -9.41 1.45
CA TRP A 48 -2.79 -9.62 1.44
C TRP A 48 -2.32 -9.94 0.03
N LEU A 49 -1.53 -9.03 -0.53
CA LEU A 49 -1.00 -9.19 -1.89
C LEU A 49 -0.26 -10.53 -2.07
N GLY A 50 0.40 -11.03 -1.04
CA GLY A 50 1.12 -12.31 -1.07
C GLY A 50 0.26 -13.57 -1.08
N SER A 51 -1.05 -13.49 -0.89
CA SER A 51 -1.94 -14.65 -0.73
C SER A 51 -1.83 -15.66 -1.86
N SER A 52 -1.90 -15.20 -3.10
CA SER A 52 -1.84 -16.10 -4.27
C SER A 52 -0.50 -16.81 -4.37
N ALA A 53 0.61 -16.13 -4.10
CA ALA A 53 1.95 -16.73 -4.12
C ALA A 53 2.13 -17.73 -2.97
N TYR A 54 1.70 -17.36 -1.77
CA TYR A 54 1.81 -18.21 -0.57
C TYR A 54 1.00 -19.50 -0.69
N HIS A 55 -0.24 -19.39 -1.20
CA HIS A 55 -1.13 -20.54 -1.40
C HIS A 55 -1.00 -21.21 -2.78
N ARG A 56 -0.09 -20.72 -3.62
CA ARG A 56 0.15 -21.25 -4.99
C ARG A 56 -1.11 -21.33 -5.83
N THR A 57 -1.95 -20.29 -5.77
CA THR A 57 -3.22 -20.21 -6.50
C THR A 57 -3.32 -18.91 -7.27
N ASN A 58 -3.94 -18.95 -8.47
CA ASN A 58 -4.19 -17.77 -9.30
C ASN A 58 -2.93 -16.93 -9.59
N LEU A 59 -1.77 -17.56 -9.78
CA LEU A 59 -0.50 -16.85 -9.99
C LEU A 59 -0.49 -16.05 -11.30
N GLU A 60 -1.23 -16.49 -12.30
CA GLU A 60 -1.43 -15.79 -13.58
C GLU A 60 -2.03 -14.40 -13.42
N ASN A 61 -2.79 -14.17 -12.34
CA ASN A 61 -3.38 -12.86 -12.05
C ASN A 61 -2.32 -11.78 -11.82
N TYR A 62 -1.17 -12.12 -11.21
CA TYR A 62 -0.08 -11.15 -11.04
C TYR A 62 0.44 -10.66 -12.37
N HIS A 63 0.74 -11.58 -13.30
CA HIS A 63 1.22 -11.23 -14.63
C HIS A 63 0.21 -10.32 -15.36
N ARG A 64 -1.07 -10.69 -15.33
CA ARG A 64 -2.14 -9.91 -15.97
C ARG A 64 -2.30 -8.52 -15.35
N ILE A 65 -2.32 -8.43 -14.00
CA ILE A 65 -2.50 -7.17 -13.28
C ILE A 65 -1.31 -6.24 -13.53
N PHE A 66 -0.07 -6.74 -13.38
CA PHE A 66 1.12 -5.92 -13.60
C PHE A 66 1.29 -5.52 -15.06
N GLY A 67 0.97 -6.39 -16.00
CA GLY A 67 0.94 -6.04 -17.42
C GLY A 67 -0.06 -4.91 -17.72
N THR A 68 -1.27 -5.00 -17.18
CA THR A 68 -2.27 -3.93 -17.33
C THR A 68 -1.82 -2.62 -16.70
N LEU A 69 -1.24 -2.66 -15.50
CA LEU A 69 -0.71 -1.47 -14.82
C LEU A 69 0.41 -0.81 -15.63
N SER A 70 1.34 -1.61 -16.15
CA SER A 70 2.43 -1.11 -17.01
C SER A 70 1.88 -0.38 -18.23
N SER A 71 0.96 -1.00 -18.95
CA SER A 71 0.33 -0.36 -20.12
C SER A 71 -0.38 0.96 -19.77
N LEU A 72 -1.11 0.99 -18.65
CA LEU A 72 -1.80 2.22 -18.22
C LEU A 72 -0.82 3.34 -17.83
N ILE A 73 0.34 3.00 -17.29
CA ILE A 73 1.40 3.97 -16.99
C ILE A 73 2.02 4.49 -18.28
N ASP A 74 2.37 3.59 -19.20
CA ASP A 74 2.98 3.95 -20.49
C ASP A 74 2.05 4.83 -21.36
N GLU A 75 0.75 4.60 -21.25
CA GLU A 75 -0.28 5.41 -21.91
C GLU A 75 -0.60 6.73 -21.17
N GLY A 76 0.05 7.01 -20.05
CA GLY A 76 -0.21 8.19 -19.23
C GLY A 76 -1.57 8.22 -18.52
N LYS A 77 -2.31 7.10 -18.54
CA LYS A 77 -3.62 6.99 -17.88
C LYS A 77 -3.50 6.75 -16.36
N LEU A 78 -2.36 6.26 -15.92
CA LEU A 78 -2.03 6.07 -14.52
C LEU A 78 -0.71 6.76 -14.20
N VAL A 79 -0.73 7.65 -13.24
CA VAL A 79 0.49 8.32 -12.75
C VAL A 79 1.03 7.56 -11.54
N PRO A 80 2.28 7.05 -11.60
CA PRO A 80 2.90 6.40 -10.45
C PRO A 80 3.04 7.38 -9.28
N ASN A 81 2.79 6.91 -8.06
CA ASN A 81 2.97 7.71 -6.87
C ASN A 81 4.45 7.71 -6.40
N LEU A 82 5.35 7.96 -7.33
CA LEU A 82 6.77 8.08 -7.09
C LEU A 82 7.11 9.54 -6.79
N THR A 83 7.54 9.81 -5.56
CA THR A 83 7.75 11.17 -5.09
C THR A 83 9.22 11.53 -4.91
N ARG A 84 10.11 10.55 -4.88
CA ARG A 84 11.56 10.75 -4.75
C ARG A 84 12.34 9.72 -5.56
N ARG A 85 13.44 10.20 -6.16
CA ARG A 85 14.48 9.35 -6.75
C ARG A 85 15.79 9.64 -6.03
N LEU A 86 16.51 8.59 -5.67
CA LEU A 86 17.83 8.65 -5.06
C LEU A 86 18.77 7.75 -5.86
N LYS A 87 20.07 8.02 -5.78
CA LYS A 87 21.07 7.16 -6.40
C LYS A 87 21.21 5.85 -5.64
N LEU A 88 21.30 4.73 -6.34
CA LEU A 88 21.56 3.43 -5.73
C LEU A 88 23.04 3.33 -5.32
N ASN A 89 23.34 3.84 -4.15
CA ASN A 89 24.62 3.71 -3.47
C ASN A 89 24.38 3.66 -1.95
N LEU A 90 25.43 3.49 -1.16
CA LEU A 90 25.30 3.38 0.29
C LEU A 90 24.64 4.60 0.94
N ALA A 91 24.95 5.80 0.47
CA ALA A 91 24.37 7.03 0.99
C ALA A 91 22.88 7.15 0.65
N GLY A 92 22.50 6.92 -0.61
CA GLY A 92 21.12 6.93 -1.06
C GLY A 92 20.26 5.86 -0.38
N LEU A 93 20.84 4.66 -0.16
CA LEU A 93 20.13 3.59 0.56
C LEU A 93 19.86 3.99 2.02
N LYS A 94 20.87 4.51 2.72
CA LYS A 94 20.70 5.01 4.11
C LYS A 94 19.65 6.11 4.19
N GLN A 95 19.69 7.06 3.25
CA GLN A 95 18.71 8.16 3.18
C GLN A 95 17.30 7.64 2.92
N ALA A 96 17.13 6.68 2.01
CA ALA A 96 15.83 6.07 1.73
C ALA A 96 15.25 5.38 2.98
N HIS A 97 16.05 4.62 3.71
CA HIS A 97 15.64 3.99 4.96
C HIS A 97 15.22 5.02 6.02
N GLN A 98 16.03 6.06 6.25
CA GLN A 98 15.69 7.12 7.20
C GLN A 98 14.38 7.81 6.87
N LEU A 99 14.14 8.11 5.59
CA LEU A 99 12.88 8.71 5.12
C LEU A 99 11.68 7.79 5.37
N LEU A 100 11.79 6.50 5.08
CA LEU A 100 10.71 5.53 5.31
C LEU A 100 10.45 5.32 6.80
N GLU A 101 11.48 5.21 7.62
CA GLU A 101 11.40 5.01 9.08
C GLU A 101 10.81 6.22 9.80
N SER A 102 10.98 7.42 9.25
CA SER A 102 10.33 8.63 9.79
C SER A 102 8.81 8.58 9.79
N GLY A 103 8.20 7.72 8.98
CA GLY A 103 6.76 7.61 8.81
C GLY A 103 6.09 8.81 8.13
N ALA A 104 6.87 9.81 7.69
CA ALA A 104 6.37 11.03 7.05
C ALA A 104 6.43 11.00 5.52
N THR A 105 6.91 9.89 4.92
CA THR A 105 7.02 9.76 3.47
C THR A 105 5.65 9.63 2.83
N VAL A 106 5.37 10.50 1.86
CA VAL A 106 4.20 10.41 0.99
C VAL A 106 4.64 9.83 -0.34
N GLY A 107 3.97 8.78 -0.81
CA GLY A 107 4.30 8.09 -2.06
C GLY A 107 5.46 7.09 -1.92
N LYS A 108 6.18 6.88 -3.01
CA LYS A 108 7.27 5.90 -3.14
C LYS A 108 8.61 6.57 -3.36
N ILE A 109 9.67 5.88 -2.92
CA ILE A 109 11.06 6.27 -3.17
C ILE A 109 11.66 5.22 -4.11
N ALA A 110 12.26 5.66 -5.22
CA ALA A 110 13.02 4.81 -6.13
C ALA A 110 14.52 5.03 -5.94
N LEU A 111 15.29 3.95 -6.13
CA LEU A 111 16.74 3.99 -6.17
C LEU A 111 17.19 3.60 -7.58
N GLY A 112 17.80 4.55 -8.30
CA GLY A 112 18.26 4.36 -9.68
C GLY A 112 19.73 3.92 -9.74
N VAL A 113 20.03 2.93 -10.59
CA VAL A 113 21.39 2.41 -10.78
C VAL A 113 22.28 3.42 -11.53
N ASN A 114 21.74 4.08 -12.57
CA ASN A 114 22.45 4.99 -13.46
C ASN A 114 21.87 6.42 -13.42
N GLU A 115 21.16 6.78 -12.37
CA GLU A 115 20.53 8.08 -12.27
C GLU A 115 21.55 9.20 -12.03
N PRO A 116 21.44 10.34 -12.72
CA PRO A 116 22.03 11.58 -12.26
C PRO A 116 21.42 11.95 -10.90
N GLY A 117 22.17 12.55 -10.01
CA GLY A 117 21.77 12.82 -8.62
C GLY A 117 20.37 13.43 -8.43
N GLU A 118 20.04 13.68 -7.16
CA GLU A 118 18.76 14.22 -6.70
C GLU A 118 18.27 15.40 -7.55
N GLY A 119 17.03 15.32 -8.07
CA GLY A 119 16.38 16.43 -8.76
C GLY A 119 16.16 16.27 -10.27
N ALA A 120 16.57 15.15 -10.89
CA ALA A 120 16.26 14.93 -12.31
C ALA A 120 14.73 14.74 -12.51
N PRO A 121 14.12 15.43 -13.48
CA PRO A 121 12.71 15.26 -13.76
C PRO A 121 12.39 13.83 -14.22
N PHE A 122 11.20 13.37 -13.95
CA PHE A 122 10.68 12.11 -14.46
C PHE A 122 10.54 12.23 -15.99
N THR A 123 11.37 11.54 -16.74
CA THR A 123 11.22 11.37 -18.19
C THR A 123 10.56 10.02 -18.45
#